data_4075f61e313e616d26efe50cd5a214f5
#
_entry.id   4075f61e313e616d26efe50cd5a214f5
#
_cell.length_a   1.000
_cell.length_b   1.000
_cell.length_c   1.000
_cell.angle_alpha   90.00
_cell.angle_beta   90.00
_cell.angle_gamma   90.00
#
_symmetry.space_group_name_H-M   'P 1'
#
loop_
_entity.id
_entity.type
_entity.pdbx_description
1 polymer ?
#
loop_
_entity_poly.entity_id
_entity_poly.type
_entity_poly.pdbx_seq_one_letter_code
_entity_poly.pdbx_strand_id
1 'polypeptide(L)'
;RFFRECGVKGVFYNADTEGFGVEQIRYQLLAELNWRPDMTDEEYEALMCELLEKEYGEGWDCVRDYITMWTKAQDTRRTNACWHAIGGNKAMWDNRIDPYYYDTHSGEMISLVEEAIRLASSELQQKRAEMLSCHIYYTTVYTRYYRAEAAGDTALVNTLEGYYATAMDRLRRLGY
;
A
#
# COMPACT_ATOMS: atom_id res chain seq x y z
N ARG A 1 1.19 -0.67 22.32
CA ARG A 1 1.34 -1.55 23.47
C ARG A 1 2.81 -1.67 23.87
N PHE A 2 3.70 -2.16 23.00
CA PHE A 2 5.13 -2.37 23.26
C PHE A 2 5.82 -1.09 23.79
N PHE A 3 5.65 0.05 23.13
CA PHE A 3 6.29 1.32 23.54
C PHE A 3 5.88 1.76 24.95
N ARG A 4 4.62 1.55 25.30
CA ARG A 4 4.12 1.85 26.67
C ARG A 4 4.76 0.92 27.70
N GLU A 5 4.81 -0.38 27.45
CA GLU A 5 5.43 -1.37 28.32
C GLU A 5 6.91 -1.08 28.55
N CYS A 6 7.60 -0.54 27.52
CA CYS A 6 8.98 -0.09 27.62
C CYS A 6 9.16 1.31 28.25
N GLY A 7 8.09 1.98 28.66
CA GLY A 7 8.13 3.30 29.29
C GLY A 7 8.52 4.45 28.36
N VAL A 8 8.32 4.29 27.04
CA VAL A 8 8.59 5.33 26.04
C VAL A 8 7.68 6.53 26.30
N LYS A 9 8.26 7.74 26.34
CA LYS A 9 7.56 8.99 26.63
C LYS A 9 7.24 9.83 25.41
N GLY A 10 7.79 9.47 24.27
CA GLY A 10 7.55 10.14 23.00
C GLY A 10 8.14 9.33 21.85
N VAL A 11 7.59 9.53 20.66
CA VAL A 11 8.04 8.90 19.43
C VAL A 11 8.26 9.95 18.37
N PHE A 12 9.30 9.77 17.60
CA PHE A 12 9.57 10.56 16.40
C PHE A 12 9.35 9.67 15.19
N TYR A 13 8.56 10.16 14.24
CA TYR A 13 8.36 9.51 12.97
C TYR A 13 9.05 10.31 11.87
N ASN A 14 9.96 9.68 11.16
CA ASN A 14 10.44 10.20 9.89
C ASN A 14 9.40 9.82 8.83
N ALA A 15 8.46 10.75 8.60
CA ALA A 15 7.35 10.54 7.67
C ALA A 15 7.76 11.03 6.29
N ASP A 16 7.52 10.21 5.28
CA ASP A 16 7.53 10.63 3.90
C ASP A 16 6.17 11.26 3.58
N THR A 17 6.16 12.51 3.15
CA THR A 17 4.93 13.25 2.84
C THR A 17 4.41 12.99 1.43
N GLU A 18 5.17 12.28 0.61
CA GLU A 18 4.82 11.96 -0.78
C GLU A 18 4.12 10.60 -0.93
N GLY A 19 3.64 10.02 0.17
CA GLY A 19 3.01 8.69 0.21
C GLY A 19 1.73 8.58 -0.61
N PHE A 20 1.57 7.45 -1.27
CA PHE A 20 0.42 7.13 -2.12
C PHE A 20 -0.80 6.71 -1.27
N GLY A 21 -1.75 7.64 -1.09
CA GLY A 21 -3.13 7.36 -0.65
C GLY A 21 -3.31 6.87 0.79
N VAL A 22 -2.86 5.66 1.12
CA VAL A 22 -3.03 5.07 2.46
C VAL A 22 -2.14 5.68 3.55
N GLU A 23 -1.12 6.44 3.18
CA GLU A 23 -0.19 7.05 4.13
C GLU A 23 -0.91 8.04 5.08
N GLN A 24 -1.90 8.78 4.60
CA GLN A 24 -2.66 9.71 5.45
C GLN A 24 -3.41 8.96 6.55
N ILE A 25 -4.07 7.85 6.24
CA ILE A 25 -4.76 7.02 7.23
C ILE A 25 -3.77 6.47 8.24
N ARG A 26 -2.63 5.96 7.76
CA ARG A 26 -1.55 5.46 8.62
C ARG A 26 -1.07 6.53 9.60
N TYR A 27 -0.84 7.77 9.16
CA TYR A 27 -0.41 8.85 10.04
C TYR A 27 -1.49 9.28 11.02
N GLN A 28 -2.75 9.30 10.62
CA GLN A 28 -3.86 9.58 11.53
C GLN A 28 -3.97 8.50 12.61
N LEU A 29 -3.91 7.22 12.24
CA LEU A 29 -3.89 6.10 13.19
C LEU A 29 -2.70 6.18 14.15
N LEU A 30 -1.51 6.52 13.65
CA LEU A 30 -0.32 6.69 14.49
C LEU A 30 -0.47 7.88 15.45
N ALA A 31 -1.06 8.99 15.01
CA ALA A 31 -1.33 10.14 15.88
C ALA A 31 -2.30 9.75 16.99
N GLU A 32 -3.41 9.09 16.68
CA GLU A 32 -4.38 8.63 17.67
C GLU A 32 -3.76 7.64 18.67
N LEU A 33 -2.97 6.69 18.22
CA LEU A 33 -2.26 5.76 19.09
C LEU A 33 -1.26 6.45 20.05
N ASN A 34 -0.67 7.59 19.64
CA ASN A 34 0.19 8.38 20.52
C ASN A 34 -0.62 9.11 21.62
N TRP A 35 -1.82 9.60 21.30
CA TRP A 35 -2.70 10.24 22.25
C TRP A 35 -3.46 9.25 23.14
N ARG A 36 -3.79 8.08 22.60
CA ARG A 36 -4.55 7.02 23.26
C ARG A 36 -3.75 5.72 23.28
N PRO A 37 -2.65 5.65 24.04
CA PRO A 37 -1.77 4.48 24.04
C PRO A 37 -2.42 3.21 24.64
N ASP A 38 -3.60 3.37 25.26
CA ASP A 38 -4.41 2.30 25.87
C ASP A 38 -5.51 1.79 24.93
N MET A 39 -5.59 2.31 23.70
CA MET A 39 -6.56 1.86 22.70
C MET A 39 -6.50 0.33 22.56
N THR A 40 -7.66 -0.31 22.61
CA THR A 40 -7.79 -1.75 22.38
C THR A 40 -7.69 -2.06 20.90
N ASP A 41 -7.50 -3.34 20.57
CA ASP A 41 -7.46 -3.77 19.17
C ASP A 41 -8.80 -3.51 18.46
N GLU A 42 -9.93 -3.68 19.19
CA GLU A 42 -11.28 -3.39 18.66
C GLU A 42 -11.50 -1.90 18.42
N GLU A 43 -11.03 -1.02 19.32
CA GLU A 43 -11.08 0.43 19.13
C GLU A 43 -10.21 0.88 17.97
N TYR A 44 -9.03 0.27 17.79
CA TYR A 44 -8.14 0.53 16.67
C TYR A 44 -8.79 0.14 15.34
N GLU A 45 -9.36 -1.07 15.25
CA GLU A 45 -10.06 -1.54 14.04
C GLU A 45 -11.27 -0.65 13.71
N ALA A 46 -12.06 -0.26 14.70
CA ALA A 46 -13.20 0.64 14.52
C ALA A 46 -12.75 2.01 13.97
N LEU A 47 -11.68 2.58 14.53
CA LEU A 47 -11.11 3.84 14.04
C LEU A 47 -10.56 3.70 12.62
N MET A 48 -9.89 2.61 12.32
CA MET A 48 -9.38 2.34 10.96
C MET A 48 -10.54 2.27 9.95
N CYS A 49 -11.61 1.56 10.27
CA CYS A 49 -12.78 1.48 9.42
C CYS A 49 -13.44 2.85 9.21
N GLU A 50 -13.61 3.65 10.28
CA GLU A 50 -14.16 5.01 10.20
C GLU A 50 -13.33 5.90 9.27
N LEU A 51 -12.00 5.87 9.41
CA LEU A 51 -11.11 6.65 8.56
C LEU A 51 -11.17 6.19 7.09
N LEU A 52 -11.20 4.89 6.85
CA LEU A 52 -11.30 4.34 5.50
C LEU A 52 -12.63 4.71 4.84
N GLU A 53 -13.75 4.59 5.56
CA GLU A 53 -15.09 4.97 5.07
C GLU A 53 -15.14 6.46 4.70
N LYS A 54 -14.60 7.33 5.55
CA LYS A 54 -14.50 8.76 5.29
C LYS A 54 -13.68 9.07 4.04
N GLU A 55 -12.56 8.38 3.83
CA GLU A 55 -11.63 8.65 2.75
C GLU A 55 -12.04 8.02 1.41
N TYR A 56 -12.68 6.84 1.42
CA TYR A 56 -12.99 6.04 0.23
C TYR A 56 -14.50 5.76 0.02
N GLY A 57 -15.37 6.21 0.94
CA GLY A 57 -16.83 6.01 0.82
C GLY A 57 -17.20 4.54 0.77
N GLU A 58 -18.13 4.17 -0.12
CA GLU A 58 -18.62 2.79 -0.25
C GLU A 58 -17.54 1.77 -0.65
N GLY A 59 -16.39 2.23 -1.18
CA GLY A 59 -15.25 1.37 -1.53
C GLY A 59 -14.28 1.08 -0.39
N TRP A 60 -14.58 1.49 0.83
CA TRP A 60 -13.67 1.42 1.97
C TRP A 60 -13.23 0.00 2.35
N ASP A 61 -14.14 -0.96 2.26
CA ASP A 61 -13.87 -2.37 2.57
C ASP A 61 -12.90 -3.00 1.55
N CYS A 62 -13.04 -2.67 0.27
CA CYS A 62 -12.08 -3.05 -0.76
C CYS A 62 -10.69 -2.51 -0.45
N VAL A 63 -10.58 -1.26 0.00
CA VAL A 63 -9.30 -0.65 0.38
C VAL A 63 -8.73 -1.32 1.64
N ARG A 64 -9.54 -1.64 2.64
CA ARG A 64 -9.11 -2.41 3.83
C ARG A 64 -8.53 -3.76 3.45
N ASP A 65 -9.21 -4.49 2.58
CA ASP A 65 -8.77 -5.81 2.13
C ASP A 65 -7.47 -5.70 1.31
N TYR A 66 -7.35 -4.68 0.46
CA TYR A 66 -6.11 -4.35 -0.23
C TYR A 66 -4.95 -4.09 0.75
N ILE A 67 -5.15 -3.25 1.79
CA ILE A 67 -4.15 -2.96 2.82
C ILE A 67 -3.74 -4.24 3.55
N THR A 68 -4.69 -5.10 3.85
CA THR A 68 -4.44 -6.39 4.51
C THR A 68 -3.54 -7.28 3.65
N MET A 69 -3.83 -7.39 2.35
CA MET A 69 -3.01 -8.14 1.41
C MET A 69 -1.61 -7.52 1.25
N TRP A 70 -1.54 -6.18 1.14
CA TRP A 70 -0.29 -5.45 1.08
C TRP A 70 0.59 -5.71 2.32
N THR A 71 0.00 -5.66 3.50
CA THR A 71 0.70 -5.94 4.77
C THR A 71 1.24 -7.37 4.80
N LYS A 72 0.46 -8.35 4.35
CA LYS A 72 0.92 -9.74 4.24
C LYS A 72 2.10 -9.87 3.28
N ALA A 73 2.07 -9.19 2.13
CA ALA A 73 3.18 -9.19 1.18
C ALA A 73 4.49 -8.65 1.76
N GLN A 74 4.39 -7.72 2.72
CA GLN A 74 5.56 -7.20 3.44
C GLN A 74 6.01 -8.11 4.58
N ASP A 75 5.08 -8.73 5.30
CA ASP A 75 5.38 -9.55 6.48
C ASP A 75 6.08 -10.87 6.14
N THR A 76 5.81 -11.47 4.98
CA THR A 76 6.48 -12.70 4.54
C THR A 76 7.99 -12.56 4.44
N ARG A 77 8.53 -11.34 4.37
CA ARG A 77 9.97 -11.05 4.33
C ARG A 77 10.57 -10.46 5.60
N ARG A 78 9.76 -10.07 6.57
CA ARG A 78 10.26 -9.49 7.84
C ARG A 78 11.22 -10.39 8.59
N THR A 79 11.08 -11.70 8.46
CA THR A 79 11.94 -12.70 9.11
C THR A 79 13.34 -12.78 8.51
N ASN A 80 13.56 -12.28 7.28
CA ASN A 80 14.83 -12.40 6.57
C ASN A 80 15.51 -11.04 6.27
N ALA A 81 14.84 -9.93 6.51
CA ALA A 81 15.43 -8.60 6.33
C ALA A 81 16.22 -8.20 7.57
N CYS A 82 17.45 -8.67 7.67
CA CYS A 82 18.40 -8.11 8.60
C CYS A 82 18.65 -6.64 8.23
N TRP A 83 18.31 -5.72 9.11
CA TRP A 83 18.57 -4.27 8.97
C TRP A 83 20.06 -3.95 8.68
N HIS A 84 20.93 -4.92 8.85
CA HIS A 84 22.38 -4.82 8.67
C HIS A 84 22.87 -5.13 7.25
N ALA A 85 22.02 -5.60 6.35
CA ALA A 85 22.36 -5.74 4.93
C ALA A 85 22.24 -4.40 4.18
N ILE A 86 22.50 -3.28 4.84
CA ILE A 86 22.41 -1.93 4.29
C ILE A 86 23.69 -1.64 3.49
N GLY A 87 23.74 -2.22 2.32
CA GLY A 87 24.68 -1.85 1.28
C GLY A 87 24.01 -0.99 0.20
N GLY A 88 23.38 0.12 0.59
CA GLY A 88 22.79 1.07 -0.35
C GLY A 88 21.26 1.05 -0.44
N ASN A 89 20.67 2.20 -0.72
CA ASN A 89 19.21 2.44 -0.74
C ASN A 89 18.43 1.49 -1.65
N LYS A 90 19.00 1.05 -2.77
CA LYS A 90 18.34 0.16 -3.73
C LYS A 90 18.04 -1.22 -3.16
N ALA A 91 18.99 -1.84 -2.46
CA ALA A 91 18.80 -3.15 -1.84
C ALA A 91 17.71 -3.13 -0.75
N MET A 92 17.51 -1.99 -0.09
CA MET A 92 16.48 -1.81 0.93
C MET A 92 15.06 -1.80 0.37
N TRP A 93 14.86 -1.28 -0.84
CA TRP A 93 13.55 -1.28 -1.52
C TRP A 93 13.26 -2.64 -2.16
N ASP A 94 14.23 -3.24 -2.83
CA ASP A 94 14.11 -4.53 -3.51
C ASP A 94 13.78 -5.70 -2.56
N ASN A 95 14.12 -5.56 -1.27
CA ASN A 95 13.90 -6.59 -0.25
C ASN A 95 12.58 -6.44 0.53
N ARG A 96 11.79 -5.40 0.30
CA ARG A 96 10.55 -5.13 1.06
C ARG A 96 9.32 -5.84 0.52
N ILE A 97 9.38 -6.32 -0.71
CA ILE A 97 8.22 -6.88 -1.41
C ILE A 97 8.50 -8.34 -1.74
N ASP A 98 7.61 -9.23 -1.36
CA ASP A 98 7.68 -10.62 -1.77
C ASP A 98 7.20 -10.77 -3.22
N PRO A 99 8.11 -11.02 -4.18
CA PRO A 99 7.73 -11.14 -5.59
C PRO A 99 6.81 -12.33 -5.86
N TYR A 100 6.92 -13.41 -5.08
CA TYR A 100 6.06 -14.59 -5.24
C TYR A 100 4.64 -14.30 -4.77
N TYR A 101 4.49 -13.51 -3.72
CA TYR A 101 3.18 -13.07 -3.27
C TYR A 101 2.49 -12.22 -4.35
N TYR A 102 3.22 -11.31 -4.98
CA TYR A 102 2.70 -10.49 -6.07
C TYR A 102 2.36 -11.30 -7.32
N ASP A 103 3.12 -12.34 -7.64
CA ASP A 103 2.79 -13.24 -8.75
C ASP A 103 1.43 -13.90 -8.58
N THR A 104 1.07 -14.23 -7.34
CA THR A 104 -0.18 -14.91 -7.02
C THR A 104 -1.35 -13.95 -6.80
N HIS A 105 -1.11 -12.81 -6.15
CA HIS A 105 -2.18 -11.96 -5.60
C HIS A 105 -2.33 -10.59 -6.25
N SER A 106 -1.41 -10.17 -7.13
CA SER A 106 -1.51 -8.82 -7.73
C SER A 106 -2.80 -8.58 -8.50
N GLY A 107 -3.34 -9.59 -9.17
CA GLY A 107 -4.61 -9.48 -9.88
C GLY A 107 -5.79 -9.20 -8.95
N GLU A 108 -5.85 -9.86 -7.80
CA GLU A 108 -6.87 -9.63 -6.77
C GLU A 108 -6.71 -8.24 -6.15
N MET A 109 -5.49 -7.84 -5.80
CA MET A 109 -5.19 -6.51 -5.27
C MET A 109 -5.59 -5.39 -6.25
N ILE A 110 -5.32 -5.56 -7.54
CA ILE A 110 -5.75 -4.63 -8.59
C ILE A 110 -7.28 -4.58 -8.66
N SER A 111 -7.95 -5.73 -8.63
CA SER A 111 -9.42 -5.79 -8.69
C SER A 111 -10.08 -5.07 -7.52
N LEU A 112 -9.55 -5.20 -6.30
CA LEU A 112 -10.04 -4.49 -5.12
C LEU A 112 -9.93 -2.98 -5.28
N VAL A 113 -8.81 -2.48 -5.76
CA VAL A 113 -8.60 -1.05 -5.94
C VAL A 113 -9.46 -0.49 -7.09
N GLU A 114 -9.61 -1.22 -8.20
CA GLU A 114 -10.51 -0.82 -9.30
C GLU A 114 -11.97 -0.81 -8.84
N GLU A 115 -12.39 -1.72 -7.98
CA GLU A 115 -13.72 -1.72 -7.39
C GLU A 115 -13.91 -0.51 -6.47
N ALA A 116 -12.92 -0.16 -5.67
CA ALA A 116 -12.96 1.06 -4.86
C ALA A 116 -13.12 2.33 -5.71
N ILE A 117 -12.45 2.40 -6.88
CA ILE A 117 -12.63 3.50 -7.83
C ILE A 117 -14.07 3.54 -8.36
N ARG A 118 -14.63 2.38 -8.70
CA ARG A 118 -16.01 2.26 -9.22
C ARG A 118 -17.06 2.67 -8.20
N LEU A 119 -16.83 2.37 -6.91
CA LEU A 119 -17.73 2.67 -5.79
C LEU A 119 -17.59 4.10 -5.26
N ALA A 120 -16.56 4.85 -5.70
CA ALA A 120 -16.35 6.22 -5.26
C ALA A 120 -17.54 7.11 -5.63
N SER A 121 -18.14 7.77 -4.64
CA SER A 121 -19.30 8.64 -4.80
C SER A 121 -18.94 10.13 -4.94
N SER A 122 -17.68 10.49 -4.75
CA SER A 122 -17.19 11.86 -4.91
C SER A 122 -15.88 11.89 -5.70
N GLU A 123 -15.61 13.03 -6.33
CA GLU A 123 -14.35 13.27 -7.06
C GLU A 123 -13.11 13.06 -6.18
N LEU A 124 -13.20 13.46 -4.90
CA LEU A 124 -12.08 13.31 -3.97
C LEU A 124 -11.80 11.84 -3.64
N GLN A 125 -12.85 11.04 -3.39
CA GLN A 125 -12.74 9.61 -3.16
C GLN A 125 -12.18 8.90 -4.39
N GLN A 126 -12.66 9.27 -5.58
CA GLN A 126 -12.17 8.73 -6.83
C GLN A 126 -10.67 9.01 -7.02
N LYS A 127 -10.23 10.26 -6.83
CA LYS A 127 -8.81 10.65 -6.92
C LYS A 127 -7.93 9.85 -5.96
N ARG A 128 -8.40 9.61 -4.73
CA ARG A 128 -7.68 8.82 -3.72
C ARG A 128 -7.53 7.36 -4.13
N ALA A 129 -8.61 6.75 -4.60
CA ALA A 129 -8.60 5.38 -5.08
C ALA A 129 -7.75 5.23 -6.37
N GLU A 130 -7.80 6.20 -7.30
CA GLU A 130 -6.93 6.25 -8.48
C GLU A 130 -5.45 6.34 -8.09
N MET A 131 -5.10 7.14 -7.08
CA MET A 131 -3.73 7.20 -6.56
C MET A 131 -3.28 5.85 -6.01
N LEU A 132 -4.14 5.18 -5.26
CA LEU A 132 -3.88 3.84 -4.75
C LEU A 132 -3.66 2.82 -5.88
N SER A 133 -4.42 2.94 -6.97
CA SER A 133 -4.26 2.10 -8.15
C SER A 133 -2.92 2.33 -8.85
N CYS A 134 -2.42 3.56 -8.92
CA CYS A 134 -1.11 3.85 -9.46
C CYS A 134 -0.01 3.10 -8.69
N HIS A 135 -0.13 3.04 -7.36
CA HIS A 135 0.80 2.32 -6.50
C HIS A 135 0.83 0.81 -6.81
N ILE A 136 -0.34 0.14 -6.86
CA ILE A 136 -0.38 -1.31 -7.11
C ILE A 136 0.04 -1.66 -8.53
N TYR A 137 -0.33 -0.89 -9.53
CA TYR A 137 0.10 -1.09 -10.90
C TYR A 137 1.62 -0.95 -11.04
N TYR A 138 2.17 0.16 -10.52
CA TYR A 138 3.62 0.38 -10.56
C TYR A 138 4.39 -0.74 -9.86
N THR A 139 3.96 -1.13 -8.66
CA THR A 139 4.61 -2.19 -7.89
C THR A 139 4.53 -3.54 -8.61
N THR A 140 3.40 -3.86 -9.25
CA THR A 140 3.23 -5.08 -10.03
C THR A 140 4.18 -5.10 -11.23
N VAL A 141 4.30 -3.99 -11.96
CA VAL A 141 5.26 -3.85 -13.06
C VAL A 141 6.69 -4.02 -12.54
N TYR A 142 7.06 -3.26 -11.51
CA TYR A 142 8.41 -3.27 -10.94
C TYR A 142 8.84 -4.67 -10.48
N THR A 143 7.96 -5.44 -9.90
CA THR A 143 8.27 -6.77 -9.35
C THR A 143 8.30 -7.88 -10.40
N ARG A 144 7.60 -7.73 -11.52
CA ARG A 144 7.36 -8.81 -12.49
C ARG A 144 7.99 -8.60 -13.86
N TYR A 145 8.19 -7.34 -14.28
CA TYR A 145 8.55 -7.04 -15.68
C TYR A 145 9.82 -7.74 -16.14
N TYR A 146 10.93 -7.54 -15.43
CA TYR A 146 12.22 -8.13 -15.83
C TYR A 146 12.23 -9.66 -15.80
N ARG A 147 11.42 -10.27 -14.94
CA ARG A 147 11.29 -11.73 -14.91
C ARG A 147 10.48 -12.25 -16.09
N ALA A 148 9.40 -11.57 -16.44
CA ALA A 148 8.58 -11.89 -17.59
C ALA A 148 9.39 -11.75 -18.90
N GLU A 149 10.14 -10.66 -19.06
CA GLU A 149 11.02 -10.42 -20.20
C GLU A 149 12.10 -11.52 -20.30
N ALA A 150 12.79 -11.83 -19.22
CA ALA A 150 13.81 -12.87 -19.18
C ALA A 150 13.26 -14.28 -19.46
N ALA A 151 11.99 -14.53 -19.12
CA ALA A 151 11.29 -15.79 -19.42
C ALA A 151 10.73 -15.85 -20.85
N GLY A 152 10.75 -14.74 -21.59
CA GLY A 152 10.15 -14.64 -22.92
C GLY A 152 8.61 -14.65 -22.90
N ASP A 153 7.99 -14.35 -21.76
CA ASP A 153 6.52 -14.29 -21.59
C ASP A 153 5.96 -12.97 -22.17
N THR A 154 5.84 -12.92 -23.49
CA THR A 154 5.37 -11.75 -24.21
C THR A 154 3.95 -11.33 -23.80
N ALA A 155 3.08 -12.28 -23.45
CA ALA A 155 1.71 -11.97 -23.03
C ALA A 155 1.70 -11.22 -21.70
N LEU A 156 2.51 -11.67 -20.74
CA LEU A 156 2.65 -10.99 -19.46
C LEU A 156 3.34 -9.63 -19.62
N VAL A 157 4.38 -9.53 -20.45
CA VAL A 157 5.05 -8.25 -20.75
C VAL A 157 4.06 -7.22 -21.27
N ASN A 158 3.25 -7.56 -22.28
CA ASN A 158 2.22 -6.65 -22.82
C ASN A 158 1.19 -6.23 -21.78
N THR A 159 0.80 -7.15 -20.88
CA THR A 159 -0.12 -6.84 -19.77
C THR A 159 0.50 -5.82 -18.80
N LEU A 160 1.77 -6.02 -18.44
CA LEU A 160 2.48 -5.14 -17.52
C LEU A 160 2.72 -3.75 -18.14
N GLU A 161 3.01 -3.67 -19.43
CA GLU A 161 3.08 -2.39 -20.15
C GLU A 161 1.74 -1.65 -20.14
N GLY A 162 0.62 -2.37 -20.27
CA GLY A 162 -0.72 -1.82 -20.11
C GLY A 162 -0.97 -1.25 -18.71
N TYR A 163 -0.53 -1.95 -17.66
CA TYR A 163 -0.62 -1.46 -16.28
C TYR A 163 0.23 -0.20 -16.08
N TYR A 164 1.45 -0.18 -16.60
CA TYR A 164 2.31 0.99 -16.54
C TYR A 164 1.67 2.19 -17.24
N ALA A 165 1.17 2.01 -18.45
CA ALA A 165 0.51 3.05 -19.22
C ALA A 165 -0.71 3.62 -18.47
N THR A 166 -1.54 2.75 -17.88
CA THR A 166 -2.71 3.15 -17.08
C THR A 166 -2.29 3.96 -15.85
N ALA A 167 -1.27 3.51 -15.11
CA ALA A 167 -0.76 4.24 -13.95
C ALA A 167 -0.24 5.64 -14.35
N MET A 168 0.54 5.73 -15.41
CA MET A 168 1.09 7.01 -15.89
C MET A 168 0.00 7.97 -16.38
N ASP A 169 -1.04 7.46 -17.04
CA ASP A 169 -2.18 8.29 -17.46
C ASP A 169 -2.96 8.82 -16.26
N ARG A 170 -3.21 7.99 -15.25
CA ARG A 170 -3.86 8.42 -14.00
C ARG A 170 -3.03 9.47 -13.27
N LEU A 171 -1.73 9.28 -13.12
CA LEU A 171 -0.83 10.25 -12.49
C LEU A 171 -0.88 11.61 -13.20
N ARG A 172 -0.83 11.64 -14.53
CA ARG A 172 -0.94 12.89 -15.29
C ARG A 172 -2.29 13.59 -15.05
N ARG A 173 -3.40 12.84 -15.01
CA ARG A 173 -4.73 13.41 -14.71
C ARG A 173 -4.84 13.94 -13.28
N LEU A 174 -4.11 13.35 -12.35
CA LEU A 174 -4.04 13.78 -10.95
C LEU A 174 -3.08 14.97 -10.74
N GLY A 175 -2.30 15.35 -11.77
CA GLY A 175 -1.42 16.53 -11.73
C GLY A 175 0.02 16.24 -11.33
N TYR A 176 0.48 14.98 -11.50
CA TYR A 176 1.85 14.55 -11.24
C TYR A 176 2.68 14.36 -12.51
#